data_05624d9130f15bafd6fc3c3af977e06f
#
_entry.id   05624d9130f15bafd6fc3c3af977e06f
#
_cell.length_a   1.000
_cell.length_b   1.000
_cell.length_c   1.000
_cell.angle_alpha   90.00
_cell.angle_beta   90.00
_cell.angle_gamma   90.00
#
_symmetry.space_group_name_H-M   'P 1'
#
loop_
_entity.id
_entity.type
_entity.pdbx_description
1 polymer ?
#
loop_
_entity_poly.entity_id
_entity_poly.type
_entity_poly.pdbx_seq_one_letter_code
_entity_poly.pdbx_strand_id
1 'polypeptide(L)'
;MRKPPTSLAVAVLLAVAASCGSDTPEPVARPAATTSTTAAPTTAAPTTVAPITEIPSTTLFVLEAPPAPIDLEANELLRIVLTGDSITDQVAPYLEWILSRTATIEHRHLWGTALCDWFSDNRGDLGLEHLESWQPHLYIVDHGGNGITPCMADAAGLPLTDEAYTAKYLADTEYVVELALRTGSRVLLVDQPVSRGNFRSGTGEIYRSMPVRHPGGLVRFFSTWAALTPGGQFVQSAPCEATEPGCVDGRGELREPPPNVHLEALGAWRYAAAIVDELVAAGWVDAELVDITDRVMP
;
A
#
# COMPACT_ATOMS: atom_id res chain seq x y z
N MET A 1 -7.95 59.38 9.61
CA MET A 1 -8.90 58.81 8.60
C MET A 1 -8.10 58.47 7.36
N ARG A 2 -7.79 57.17 7.16
CA ARG A 2 -7.09 56.67 5.98
C ARG A 2 -8.07 55.71 5.26
N LYS A 3 -8.34 55.96 3.97
CA LYS A 3 -9.18 55.14 3.09
C LYS A 3 -8.49 53.81 2.76
N PRO A 4 -9.22 52.69 2.66
CA PRO A 4 -8.65 51.42 2.17
C PRO A 4 -8.57 51.40 0.64
N PRO A 5 -7.61 50.62 0.07
CA PRO A 5 -7.50 50.48 -1.38
C PRO A 5 -8.51 49.48 -1.95
N THR A 6 -9.05 49.85 -3.07
CA THR A 6 -9.99 49.08 -3.90
C THR A 6 -9.26 47.94 -4.62
N SER A 7 -9.63 46.70 -4.35
CA SER A 7 -9.16 45.53 -5.07
C SER A 7 -9.90 45.36 -6.40
N LEU A 8 -9.18 45.36 -7.49
CA LEU A 8 -9.65 45.10 -8.84
C LEU A 8 -9.69 43.57 -9.06
N ALA A 9 -10.87 42.99 -9.20
CA ALA A 9 -11.04 41.59 -9.59
C ALA A 9 -10.97 41.49 -11.12
N VAL A 10 -9.96 40.79 -11.62
CA VAL A 10 -9.84 40.41 -13.04
C VAL A 10 -10.49 39.05 -13.25
N ALA A 11 -11.64 39.05 -13.93
CA ALA A 11 -12.32 37.83 -14.36
C ALA A 11 -11.70 37.38 -15.70
N VAL A 12 -11.04 36.23 -15.73
CA VAL A 12 -10.57 35.57 -16.95
C VAL A 12 -11.67 34.59 -17.40
N LEU A 13 -12.36 34.91 -18.49
CA LEU A 13 -13.28 33.99 -19.17
C LEU A 13 -12.43 33.10 -20.13
N LEU A 14 -12.36 31.81 -19.80
CA LEU A 14 -11.88 30.78 -20.74
C LEU A 14 -13.09 30.24 -21.53
N ALA A 15 -13.13 30.54 -22.81
CA ALA A 15 -14.05 29.93 -23.78
C ALA A 15 -13.46 28.60 -24.24
N VAL A 16 -14.08 27.48 -23.87
CA VAL A 16 -13.78 26.15 -24.42
C VAL A 16 -14.68 25.96 -25.66
N ALA A 17 -14.07 25.96 -26.84
CA ALA A 17 -14.74 25.56 -28.07
C ALA A 17 -14.82 24.03 -28.14
N ALA A 18 -16.02 23.48 -28.06
CA ALA A 18 -16.30 22.09 -28.32
C ALA A 18 -16.30 21.85 -29.87
N SER A 19 -15.31 21.13 -30.33
CA SER A 19 -15.25 20.61 -31.73
C SER A 19 -15.87 19.21 -31.72
N CYS A 20 -17.11 19.07 -32.17
CA CYS A 20 -17.73 17.79 -32.49
C CYS A 20 -17.22 17.32 -33.85
N GLY A 21 -16.25 16.42 -33.87
CA GLY A 21 -15.87 15.63 -35.05
C GLY A 21 -16.59 14.30 -34.99
N SER A 22 -17.58 14.10 -35.89
CA SER A 22 -18.26 12.82 -36.11
C SER A 22 -17.46 12.01 -37.11
N ASP A 23 -16.59 11.14 -36.65
CA ASP A 23 -15.97 10.11 -37.50
C ASP A 23 -16.82 8.82 -37.42
N THR A 24 -17.46 8.52 -38.55
CA THR A 24 -18.18 7.26 -38.76
C THR A 24 -17.14 6.17 -39.03
N PRO A 25 -17.10 5.07 -38.29
CA PRO A 25 -16.16 3.99 -38.57
C PRO A 25 -16.57 3.21 -39.81
N GLU A 26 -15.62 3.10 -40.75
CA GLU A 26 -15.68 2.28 -41.94
C GLU A 26 -15.73 0.77 -41.55
N PRO A 27 -16.56 -0.06 -42.24
CA PRO A 27 -16.66 -1.46 -41.88
C PRO A 27 -15.40 -2.24 -42.26
N VAL A 28 -14.71 -2.76 -41.26
CA VAL A 28 -13.55 -3.66 -41.44
C VAL A 28 -14.02 -4.98 -42.03
N ALA A 29 -13.52 -5.33 -43.20
CA ALA A 29 -13.77 -6.57 -43.91
C ALA A 29 -13.29 -7.78 -43.06
N ARG A 30 -14.20 -8.72 -42.84
CA ARG A 30 -13.98 -9.97 -42.11
C ARG A 30 -13.07 -10.90 -42.95
N PRO A 31 -11.93 -11.40 -42.43
CA PRO A 31 -11.12 -12.36 -43.16
C PRO A 31 -11.84 -13.71 -43.31
N ALA A 32 -11.70 -14.31 -44.48
CA ALA A 32 -12.30 -15.60 -44.87
C ALA A 32 -11.77 -16.73 -43.98
N ALA A 33 -12.68 -17.61 -43.60
CA ALA A 33 -12.37 -18.80 -42.79
C ALA A 33 -11.43 -19.76 -43.56
N THR A 34 -10.24 -19.96 -43.02
CA THR A 34 -9.33 -21.01 -43.50
C THR A 34 -9.76 -22.34 -42.89
N THR A 35 -10.16 -23.27 -43.77
CA THR A 35 -10.46 -24.65 -43.42
C THR A 35 -9.20 -25.38 -42.98
N SER A 36 -9.08 -25.67 -41.69
CA SER A 36 -7.99 -26.46 -41.12
C SER A 36 -8.30 -27.96 -41.30
N THR A 37 -7.48 -28.64 -42.09
CA THR A 37 -7.55 -30.07 -42.28
C THR A 37 -7.03 -30.78 -41.01
N THR A 38 -7.92 -31.49 -40.32
CA THR A 38 -7.62 -32.25 -39.12
C THR A 38 -6.77 -33.49 -39.49
N ALA A 39 -5.51 -33.50 -39.06
CA ALA A 39 -4.69 -34.74 -39.13
C ALA A 39 -5.09 -35.70 -38.00
N ALA A 40 -5.16 -36.98 -38.31
CA ALA A 40 -5.53 -38.04 -37.40
C ALA A 40 -4.55 -38.16 -36.22
N PRO A 41 -4.99 -38.50 -35.01
CA PRO A 41 -4.12 -38.62 -33.86
C PRO A 41 -3.24 -39.88 -33.97
N THR A 42 -1.93 -39.68 -33.96
CA THR A 42 -0.97 -40.76 -33.78
C THR A 42 -0.93 -41.15 -32.29
N THR A 43 -1.36 -42.39 -32.00
CA THR A 43 -1.33 -42.94 -30.64
C THR A 43 0.13 -43.17 -30.23
N ALA A 44 0.64 -42.29 -29.37
CA ALA A 44 1.94 -42.50 -28.72
C ALA A 44 1.82 -43.56 -27.60
N ALA A 45 2.77 -44.49 -27.54
CA ALA A 45 2.85 -45.50 -26.50
C ALA A 45 3.02 -44.84 -25.10
N PRO A 46 2.50 -45.45 -24.02
CA PRO A 46 2.65 -44.90 -22.68
C PRO A 46 4.08 -44.95 -22.23
N THR A 47 4.69 -43.76 -22.04
CA THR A 47 6.00 -43.63 -21.39
C THR A 47 5.77 -43.86 -19.91
N THR A 48 6.32 -44.93 -19.36
CA THR A 48 6.35 -45.18 -17.91
C THR A 48 7.22 -44.14 -17.26
N VAL A 49 6.61 -43.13 -16.60
CA VAL A 49 7.34 -42.18 -15.79
C VAL A 49 7.76 -42.86 -14.50
N ALA A 50 9.05 -42.90 -14.22
CA ALA A 50 9.59 -43.36 -12.95
C ALA A 50 8.98 -42.50 -11.80
N PRO A 51 8.69 -43.09 -10.63
CA PRO A 51 8.18 -42.35 -9.52
C PRO A 51 9.20 -41.26 -9.11
N ILE A 52 8.73 -39.99 -9.20
CA ILE A 52 9.48 -38.87 -8.65
C ILE A 52 9.45 -39.05 -7.13
N THR A 53 10.59 -39.39 -6.54
CA THR A 53 10.76 -39.39 -5.10
C THR A 53 10.58 -37.94 -4.65
N GLU A 54 9.41 -37.62 -4.06
CA GLU A 54 9.18 -36.35 -3.42
C GLU A 54 10.24 -36.15 -2.35
N ILE A 55 11.18 -35.22 -2.59
CA ILE A 55 12.06 -34.70 -1.56
C ILE A 55 11.13 -33.95 -0.60
N PRO A 56 11.01 -34.36 0.67
CA PRO A 56 10.21 -33.63 1.63
C PRO A 56 10.76 -32.19 1.67
N SER A 57 9.95 -31.24 1.20
CA SER A 57 10.26 -29.82 1.33
C SER A 57 10.18 -29.51 2.82
N THR A 58 11.30 -29.64 3.52
CA THR A 58 11.42 -29.17 4.89
C THR A 58 11.37 -27.65 4.81
N THR A 59 10.16 -27.10 4.85
CA THR A 59 9.97 -25.67 5.08
C THR A 59 10.55 -25.41 6.46
N LEU A 60 11.78 -24.94 6.52
CA LEU A 60 12.36 -24.38 7.72
C LEU A 60 11.43 -23.22 8.10
N PHE A 61 10.56 -23.42 9.07
CA PHE A 61 9.91 -22.34 9.77
C PHE A 61 11.02 -21.54 10.46
N VAL A 62 11.51 -20.53 9.78
CA VAL A 62 12.31 -19.49 10.43
C VAL A 62 11.33 -18.83 11.40
N LEU A 63 11.43 -19.17 12.67
CA LEU A 63 10.71 -18.47 13.72
C LEU A 63 11.17 -17.02 13.64
N GLU A 64 10.27 -16.13 13.22
CA GLU A 64 10.52 -14.70 13.27
C GLU A 64 10.88 -14.32 14.72
N ALA A 65 11.94 -13.53 14.89
CA ALA A 65 12.32 -13.06 16.20
C ALA A 65 11.17 -12.27 16.83
N PRO A 66 10.98 -12.35 18.15
CA PRO A 66 9.97 -11.51 18.82
C PRO A 66 10.25 -10.04 18.52
N PRO A 67 9.20 -9.17 18.47
CA PRO A 67 9.38 -7.76 18.22
C PRO A 67 10.32 -7.13 19.24
N ALA A 68 11.28 -6.33 18.76
CA ALA A 68 12.14 -5.57 19.64
C ALA A 68 11.32 -4.42 20.27
N PRO A 69 11.33 -4.25 21.61
CA PRO A 69 10.54 -3.21 22.28
C PRO A 69 10.95 -1.80 21.83
N ILE A 70 10.02 -0.85 21.96
CA ILE A 70 10.30 0.58 21.87
C ILE A 70 10.31 1.13 23.29
N ASP A 71 11.47 1.63 23.73
CA ASP A 71 11.61 2.25 25.03
C ASP A 71 11.26 3.73 24.89
N LEU A 72 10.18 4.17 25.55
CA LEU A 72 9.75 5.57 25.59
C LEU A 72 10.00 6.15 26.97
N GLU A 73 10.43 7.39 27.03
CA GLU A 73 10.48 8.16 28.28
C GLU A 73 9.05 8.38 28.82
N ALA A 74 8.94 8.61 30.13
CA ALA A 74 7.62 8.82 30.74
C ALA A 74 6.90 10.03 30.10
N ASN A 75 5.71 9.80 29.57
CA ASN A 75 4.87 10.72 28.79
C ASN A 75 5.41 11.10 27.40
N GLU A 76 6.42 10.42 26.88
CA GLU A 76 6.86 10.59 25.52
C GLU A 76 5.84 9.96 24.54
N LEU A 77 5.48 10.68 23.49
CA LEU A 77 4.68 10.15 22.42
C LEU A 77 5.54 9.36 21.42
N LEU A 78 5.01 8.28 20.93
CA LEU A 78 5.62 7.52 19.85
C LEU A 78 5.73 8.39 18.58
N ARG A 79 6.92 8.53 18.03
CA ARG A 79 7.15 9.26 16.76
C ARG A 79 7.11 8.28 15.61
N ILE A 80 6.07 8.39 14.77
CA ILE A 80 5.82 7.49 13.63
C ILE A 80 6.02 8.25 12.32
N VAL A 81 6.82 7.69 11.42
CA VAL A 81 6.82 8.08 10.01
C VAL A 81 5.85 7.17 9.28
N LEU A 82 4.83 7.74 8.65
CA LEU A 82 3.90 7.03 7.79
C LEU A 82 4.20 7.37 6.34
N THR A 83 4.77 6.42 5.59
CA THR A 83 5.05 6.58 4.16
C THR A 83 4.19 5.63 3.33
N GLY A 84 3.65 6.14 2.22
CA GLY A 84 2.73 5.37 1.42
C GLY A 84 2.20 6.09 0.17
N ASP A 85 1.19 5.50 -0.41
CA ASP A 85 0.53 5.97 -1.62
C ASP A 85 -0.93 6.41 -1.37
N SER A 86 -1.80 6.28 -2.37
CA SER A 86 -3.20 6.69 -2.28
C SER A 86 -4.03 5.89 -1.28
N ILE A 87 -3.68 4.64 -1.02
CA ILE A 87 -4.35 3.84 0.01
C ILE A 87 -3.99 4.39 1.39
N THR A 88 -2.71 4.65 1.62
CA THR A 88 -2.23 5.26 2.85
C THR A 88 -2.88 6.62 3.12
N ASP A 89 -3.06 7.42 2.06
CA ASP A 89 -3.72 8.73 2.13
C ASP A 89 -5.16 8.64 2.66
N GLN A 90 -5.87 7.56 2.33
CA GLN A 90 -7.23 7.29 2.84
C GLN A 90 -7.23 6.73 4.27
N VAL A 91 -6.19 5.97 4.63
CA VAL A 91 -6.06 5.31 5.94
C VAL A 91 -5.54 6.28 7.00
N ALA A 92 -4.65 7.20 6.63
CA ALA A 92 -3.95 8.10 7.53
C ALA A 92 -4.85 8.87 8.52
N PRO A 93 -5.99 9.45 8.13
CA PRO A 93 -6.87 10.17 9.07
C PRO A 93 -7.42 9.27 10.19
N TYR A 94 -7.74 8.03 9.88
CA TYR A 94 -8.23 7.06 10.88
C TYR A 94 -7.10 6.58 11.79
N LEU A 95 -5.95 6.29 11.22
CA LEU A 95 -4.77 5.88 11.98
C LEU A 95 -4.33 6.98 12.96
N GLU A 96 -4.25 8.23 12.48
CA GLU A 96 -3.95 9.39 13.30
C GLU A 96 -4.97 9.59 14.43
N TRP A 97 -6.26 9.43 14.12
CA TRP A 97 -7.31 9.55 15.11
C TRP A 97 -7.23 8.48 16.20
N ILE A 98 -7.00 7.20 15.84
CA ILE A 98 -6.84 6.11 16.81
C ILE A 98 -5.61 6.37 17.70
N LEU A 99 -4.48 6.72 17.08
CA LEU A 99 -3.19 6.88 17.77
C LEU A 99 -2.98 8.24 18.43
N SER A 100 -3.94 9.18 18.35
CA SER A 100 -3.78 10.56 18.80
C SER A 100 -3.42 10.77 20.27
N ARG A 101 -3.64 9.75 21.12
CA ARG A 101 -3.27 9.78 22.54
C ARG A 101 -1.86 9.25 22.82
N THR A 102 -1.27 8.55 21.87
CA THR A 102 -0.03 7.80 22.08
C THR A 102 1.08 8.11 21.06
N ALA A 103 0.74 8.71 19.92
CA ALA A 103 1.70 8.96 18.87
C ALA A 103 1.57 10.35 18.23
N THR A 104 2.68 10.82 17.65
CA THR A 104 2.71 11.84 16.62
C THR A 104 3.12 11.21 15.31
N ILE A 105 2.44 11.58 14.21
CA ILE A 105 2.67 10.99 12.90
C ILE A 105 3.23 12.05 11.96
N GLU A 106 4.37 11.76 11.36
CA GLU A 106 4.94 12.53 10.26
C GLU A 106 4.55 11.86 8.94
N HIS A 107 3.84 12.59 8.09
CA HIS A 107 3.23 12.08 6.87
C HIS A 107 4.16 12.22 5.67
N ARG A 108 4.42 11.10 5.00
CA ARG A 108 5.18 10.99 3.75
C ARG A 108 4.42 10.09 2.78
N HIS A 109 3.17 10.48 2.46
CA HIS A 109 2.31 9.76 1.53
C HIS A 109 1.64 10.73 0.56
N LEU A 110 1.37 10.24 -0.63
CA LEU A 110 0.66 10.99 -1.67
C LEU A 110 0.13 10.02 -2.73
N TRP A 111 -0.99 10.36 -3.31
CA TRP A 111 -1.61 9.63 -4.41
C TRP A 111 -0.65 9.37 -5.57
N GLY A 112 -0.59 8.11 -6.02
CA GLY A 112 0.19 7.70 -7.18
C GLY A 112 1.69 7.62 -6.99
N THR A 113 2.22 7.83 -5.78
CA THR A 113 3.66 7.73 -5.52
C THR A 113 4.12 6.29 -5.36
N ALA A 114 5.34 6.01 -5.82
CA ALA A 114 6.13 4.86 -5.44
C ALA A 114 7.02 5.20 -4.23
N LEU A 115 7.63 4.18 -3.61
CA LEU A 115 8.49 4.39 -2.44
C LEU A 115 9.67 5.33 -2.73
N CYS A 116 10.30 5.20 -3.91
CA CYS A 116 11.42 6.05 -4.33
C CYS A 116 11.06 7.53 -4.52
N ASP A 117 9.78 7.87 -4.71
CA ASP A 117 9.37 9.29 -4.79
C ASP A 117 9.59 10.03 -3.47
N TRP A 118 9.76 9.31 -2.36
CA TRP A 118 9.98 9.86 -1.03
C TRP A 118 11.46 9.92 -0.63
N PHE A 119 12.39 9.65 -1.54
CA PHE A 119 13.81 9.86 -1.30
C PHE A 119 14.21 11.28 -1.65
N SER A 120 15.24 11.80 -0.98
CA SER A 120 15.69 13.19 -1.11
C SER A 120 16.02 13.60 -2.55
N ASP A 121 16.53 12.68 -3.36
CA ASP A 121 16.81 12.91 -4.78
C ASP A 121 15.55 13.28 -5.60
N ASN A 122 14.36 12.86 -5.14
CA ASN A 122 13.08 13.09 -5.81
C ASN A 122 12.19 14.10 -5.07
N ARG A 123 12.34 14.24 -3.75
CA ARG A 123 11.49 15.09 -2.89
C ARG A 123 12.23 16.23 -2.18
N GLY A 124 13.56 16.36 -2.34
CA GLY A 124 14.33 17.36 -1.66
C GLY A 124 14.15 17.30 -0.14
N ASP A 125 13.87 18.42 0.51
CA ASP A 125 13.70 18.54 1.96
C ASP A 125 12.52 17.72 2.54
N LEU A 126 11.63 17.19 1.70
CA LEU A 126 10.56 16.29 2.13
C LEU A 126 10.98 14.80 2.05
N GLY A 127 12.21 14.51 1.66
CA GLY A 127 12.75 13.16 1.62
C GLY A 127 12.80 12.49 3.00
N LEU A 128 12.68 11.17 3.01
CA LEU A 128 12.72 10.36 4.24
C LEU A 128 14.03 10.53 5.02
N GLU A 129 15.15 10.80 4.33
CA GLU A 129 16.47 11.01 4.92
C GLU A 129 16.51 12.22 5.86
N HIS A 130 15.68 13.24 5.61
CA HIS A 130 15.62 14.43 6.46
C HIS A 130 14.91 14.18 7.79
N LEU A 131 14.26 13.03 7.96
CA LEU A 131 13.59 12.67 9.20
C LEU A 131 14.53 12.08 10.27
N GLU A 132 15.79 11.79 9.92
CA GLU A 132 16.78 11.29 10.90
C GLU A 132 16.91 12.22 12.11
N SER A 133 16.87 13.53 11.90
CA SER A 133 16.95 14.54 12.99
C SER A 133 15.71 14.56 13.88
N TRP A 134 14.56 14.10 13.40
CA TRP A 134 13.33 13.96 14.18
C TRP A 134 13.36 12.73 15.08
N GLN A 135 14.32 11.81 14.86
CA GLN A 135 14.52 10.58 15.61
C GLN A 135 13.23 9.77 15.72
N PRO A 136 12.65 9.31 14.63
CA PRO A 136 11.44 8.49 14.65
C PRO A 136 11.69 7.18 15.39
N HIS A 137 10.66 6.68 16.08
CA HIS A 137 10.70 5.38 16.75
C HIS A 137 10.26 4.26 15.83
N LEU A 138 9.37 4.58 14.87
CA LEU A 138 8.73 3.62 13.97
C LEU A 138 8.54 4.21 12.57
N TYR A 139 8.87 3.43 11.55
CA TYR A 139 8.43 3.64 10.17
C TYR A 139 7.32 2.65 9.83
N ILE A 140 6.19 3.16 9.35
CA ILE A 140 5.13 2.36 8.72
C ILE A 140 5.25 2.60 7.21
N VAL A 141 5.58 1.55 6.46
CA VAL A 141 5.80 1.59 5.01
C VAL A 141 4.65 0.88 4.34
N ASP A 142 3.80 1.63 3.66
CA ASP A 142 2.51 1.18 3.11
C ASP A 142 2.37 1.60 1.64
N HIS A 143 3.22 1.06 0.77
CA HIS A 143 3.17 1.29 -0.68
C HIS A 143 2.68 0.04 -1.41
N GLY A 144 1.65 0.20 -2.25
CA GLY A 144 1.02 -0.90 -3.00
C GLY A 144 1.65 -1.24 -4.35
N GLY A 145 2.77 -0.61 -4.69
CA GLY A 145 3.50 -0.94 -5.91
C GLY A 145 3.18 -0.06 -7.12
N ASN A 146 2.97 1.23 -6.93
CA ASN A 146 2.91 2.17 -8.05
C ASN A 146 4.22 2.13 -8.85
N GLY A 147 4.13 2.00 -10.17
CA GLY A 147 5.29 1.82 -11.05
C GLY A 147 5.35 2.82 -12.21
N ILE A 148 4.48 3.85 -12.22
CA ILE A 148 4.39 4.81 -13.31
C ILE A 148 4.93 6.20 -12.95
N THR A 149 5.76 6.29 -11.93
CA THR A 149 6.42 7.52 -11.51
C THR A 149 7.80 7.66 -12.17
N PRO A 150 8.36 8.88 -12.24
CA PRO A 150 9.67 9.08 -12.85
C PRO A 150 10.79 8.24 -12.23
N CYS A 151 10.78 8.01 -10.91
CA CYS A 151 11.79 7.21 -10.25
C CYS A 151 11.65 5.69 -10.51
N MET A 152 10.52 5.27 -11.05
CA MET A 152 10.24 3.89 -11.51
C MET A 152 10.34 3.76 -13.03
N ALA A 153 11.07 4.64 -13.70
CA ALA A 153 11.31 4.60 -15.14
C ALA A 153 12.77 4.24 -15.46
N ASP A 154 12.97 3.67 -16.65
CA ASP A 154 14.29 3.43 -17.20
C ASP A 154 14.97 4.71 -17.75
N ALA A 155 16.17 4.59 -18.28
CA ALA A 155 16.91 5.71 -18.84
C ALA A 155 16.23 6.36 -20.08
N ALA A 156 15.26 5.68 -20.69
CA ALA A 156 14.45 6.21 -21.80
C ALA A 156 13.16 6.86 -21.29
N GLY A 157 12.90 6.85 -19.98
CA GLY A 157 11.68 7.39 -19.36
C GLY A 157 10.47 6.45 -19.47
N LEU A 158 10.69 5.18 -19.80
CA LEU A 158 9.63 4.17 -19.85
C LEU A 158 9.48 3.48 -18.49
N PRO A 159 8.24 3.19 -18.03
CA PRO A 159 8.03 2.48 -16.78
C PRO A 159 8.79 1.15 -16.74
N LEU A 160 9.43 0.86 -15.61
CA LEU A 160 10.04 -0.44 -15.36
C LEU A 160 8.96 -1.53 -15.35
N THR A 161 9.32 -2.71 -15.86
CA THR A 161 8.42 -3.87 -15.91
C THR A 161 9.10 -5.10 -15.34
N ASP A 162 8.31 -6.10 -14.96
CA ASP A 162 8.74 -7.44 -14.60
C ASP A 162 9.91 -7.47 -13.61
N GLU A 163 11.01 -8.09 -14.02
CA GLU A 163 12.20 -8.27 -13.17
C GLU A 163 12.86 -6.93 -12.79
N ALA A 164 12.93 -5.96 -13.72
CA ALA A 164 13.51 -4.64 -13.45
C ALA A 164 12.69 -3.86 -12.43
N TYR A 165 11.36 -3.92 -12.53
CA TYR A 165 10.45 -3.34 -11.56
C TYR A 165 10.64 -3.98 -10.17
N THR A 166 10.64 -5.31 -10.10
CA THR A 166 10.80 -6.06 -8.85
C THR A 166 12.15 -5.77 -8.19
N ALA A 167 13.24 -5.76 -8.98
CA ALA A 167 14.58 -5.45 -8.49
C ALA A 167 14.68 -4.02 -7.92
N LYS A 168 14.09 -3.05 -8.62
CA LYS A 168 14.04 -1.66 -8.15
C LYS A 168 13.25 -1.53 -6.85
N TYR A 169 12.06 -2.14 -6.79
CA TYR A 169 11.22 -2.08 -5.61
C TYR A 169 11.87 -2.75 -4.39
N LEU A 170 12.58 -3.87 -4.62
CA LEU A 170 13.37 -4.53 -3.59
C LEU A 170 14.48 -3.62 -3.07
N ALA A 171 15.26 -3.00 -3.97
CA ALA A 171 16.33 -2.09 -3.59
C ALA A 171 15.82 -0.86 -2.80
N ASP A 172 14.69 -0.31 -3.21
CA ASP A 172 14.06 0.82 -2.52
C ASP A 172 13.55 0.43 -1.13
N THR A 173 12.99 -0.76 -0.99
CA THR A 173 12.54 -1.29 0.30
C THR A 173 13.72 -1.53 1.24
N GLU A 174 14.80 -2.14 0.74
CA GLU A 174 16.04 -2.29 1.52
C GLU A 174 16.57 -0.94 1.99
N TYR A 175 16.60 0.05 1.09
CA TYR A 175 17.09 1.38 1.42
C TYR A 175 16.30 2.04 2.55
N VAL A 176 14.95 2.01 2.51
CA VAL A 176 14.14 2.62 3.58
C VAL A 176 14.26 1.85 4.90
N VAL A 177 14.39 0.52 4.84
CA VAL A 177 14.62 -0.29 6.04
C VAL A 177 15.97 0.07 6.67
N GLU A 178 17.04 0.12 5.88
CA GLU A 178 18.37 0.52 6.37
C GLU A 178 18.39 1.94 6.92
N LEU A 179 17.68 2.87 6.26
CA LEU A 179 17.51 4.25 6.74
C LEU A 179 16.90 4.28 8.13
N ALA A 180 15.79 3.57 8.33
CA ALA A 180 15.12 3.48 9.63
C ALA A 180 16.01 2.83 10.70
N LEU A 181 16.68 1.74 10.36
CA LEU A 181 17.53 1.01 11.30
C LEU A 181 18.76 1.83 11.75
N ARG A 182 19.30 2.71 10.90
CA ARG A 182 20.41 3.62 11.27
C ARG A 182 20.02 4.56 12.41
N THR A 183 18.75 4.95 12.52
CA THR A 183 18.23 5.80 13.61
C THR A 183 17.78 4.99 14.84
N GLY A 184 17.87 3.67 14.80
CA GLY A 184 17.37 2.79 15.85
C GLY A 184 15.86 2.58 15.81
N SER A 185 15.20 3.03 14.74
CA SER A 185 13.75 2.88 14.55
C SER A 185 13.37 1.42 14.28
N ARG A 186 12.09 1.11 14.52
CA ARG A 186 11.42 -0.13 14.05
C ARG A 186 10.81 0.14 12.68
N VAL A 187 10.56 -0.94 11.94
CA VAL A 187 9.89 -0.86 10.64
C VAL A 187 8.72 -1.84 10.59
N LEU A 188 7.54 -1.34 10.27
CA LEU A 188 6.37 -2.13 9.91
C LEU A 188 6.12 -1.98 8.41
N LEU A 189 6.30 -3.06 7.67
CA LEU A 189 6.02 -3.16 6.25
C LEU A 189 4.62 -3.71 6.07
N VAL A 190 3.73 -2.93 5.46
CA VAL A 190 2.30 -3.24 5.36
C VAL A 190 1.96 -3.70 3.95
N ASP A 191 1.45 -4.93 3.84
CA ASP A 191 0.95 -5.49 2.58
C ASP A 191 -0.47 -5.02 2.33
N GLN A 192 -0.66 -4.25 1.27
CA GLN A 192 -1.95 -3.71 0.88
C GLN A 192 -2.92 -4.81 0.43
N PRO A 193 -4.23 -4.58 0.58
CA PRO A 193 -5.23 -5.57 0.21
C PRO A 193 -5.29 -5.77 -1.31
N VAL A 194 -5.65 -6.98 -1.71
CA VAL A 194 -5.82 -7.35 -3.12
C VAL A 194 -6.78 -6.40 -3.83
N SER A 195 -6.38 -5.89 -4.97
CA SER A 195 -7.22 -5.01 -5.78
C SER A 195 -8.22 -5.78 -6.65
N ARG A 196 -9.09 -5.06 -7.34
CA ARG A 196 -10.10 -5.63 -8.22
C ARG A 196 -9.47 -6.56 -9.27
N GLY A 197 -10.13 -7.68 -9.54
CA GLY A 197 -9.61 -8.75 -10.39
C GLY A 197 -8.55 -9.61 -9.70
N ASN A 198 -8.42 -9.51 -8.38
CA ASN A 198 -7.42 -10.20 -7.57
C ASN A 198 -5.98 -9.87 -7.98
N PHE A 199 -5.77 -8.67 -8.51
CA PHE A 199 -4.44 -8.20 -8.87
C PHE A 199 -3.60 -7.95 -7.62
N ARG A 200 -2.31 -8.32 -7.71
CA ARG A 200 -1.27 -8.11 -6.70
C ARG A 200 -0.03 -7.53 -7.38
N SER A 201 0.52 -6.50 -6.80
CA SER A 201 1.73 -5.85 -7.36
C SER A 201 3.02 -6.64 -7.17
N GLY A 202 3.02 -7.62 -6.27
CA GLY A 202 4.24 -8.34 -5.86
C GLY A 202 5.01 -7.67 -4.71
N THR A 203 4.68 -6.44 -4.32
CA THR A 203 5.36 -5.74 -3.21
C THR A 203 5.21 -6.47 -1.88
N GLY A 204 4.06 -7.11 -1.63
CA GLY A 204 3.84 -7.91 -0.43
C GLY A 204 4.85 -9.04 -0.24
N GLU A 205 5.31 -9.69 -1.31
CA GLU A 205 6.35 -10.72 -1.23
C GLU A 205 7.72 -10.11 -0.91
N ILE A 206 8.02 -8.93 -1.44
CA ILE A 206 9.22 -8.17 -1.09
C ILE A 206 9.18 -7.84 0.41
N TYR A 207 8.10 -7.25 0.89
CA TYR A 207 7.92 -6.86 2.28
C TYR A 207 8.02 -8.06 3.23
N ARG A 208 7.40 -9.17 2.88
CA ARG A 208 7.45 -10.43 3.63
C ARG A 208 8.87 -10.97 3.78
N SER A 209 9.77 -10.68 2.83
CA SER A 209 11.15 -11.14 2.88
C SER A 209 12.04 -10.33 3.84
N MET A 210 11.67 -9.09 4.18
CA MET A 210 12.51 -8.17 4.94
C MET A 210 12.82 -8.62 6.37
N PRO A 211 11.89 -9.15 7.18
CA PRO A 211 12.22 -9.64 8.52
C PRO A 211 13.28 -10.73 8.54
N VAL A 212 13.35 -11.56 7.49
CA VAL A 212 14.39 -12.60 7.34
C VAL A 212 15.72 -12.00 6.93
N ARG A 213 15.70 -10.96 6.10
CA ARG A 213 16.90 -10.25 5.62
C ARG A 213 17.49 -9.36 6.72
N HIS A 214 16.66 -8.84 7.62
CA HIS A 214 17.02 -8.00 8.76
C HIS A 214 16.57 -8.66 10.07
N PRO A 215 17.26 -9.72 10.52
CA PRO A 215 16.89 -10.46 11.71
C PRO A 215 17.08 -9.61 12.97
N GLY A 216 16.33 -9.92 14.04
CA GLY A 216 16.46 -9.23 15.34
C GLY A 216 15.20 -8.53 15.82
N GLY A 217 14.07 -8.71 15.10
CA GLY A 217 12.76 -8.21 15.55
C GLY A 217 12.54 -6.70 15.38
N LEU A 218 13.46 -6.01 14.68
CA LEU A 218 13.33 -4.57 14.38
C LEU A 218 12.46 -4.31 13.14
N VAL A 219 12.39 -5.28 12.23
CA VAL A 219 11.61 -5.22 10.99
C VAL A 219 10.52 -6.26 11.05
N ARG A 220 9.28 -5.85 10.80
CA ARG A 220 8.11 -6.71 10.77
C ARG A 220 7.36 -6.56 9.46
N PHE A 221 6.71 -7.63 9.09
CA PHE A 221 5.75 -7.67 8.00
C PHE A 221 4.34 -7.86 8.55
N PHE A 222 3.39 -7.10 8.03
CA PHE A 222 1.99 -7.22 8.35
C PHE A 222 1.14 -7.23 7.09
N SER A 223 0.14 -8.12 7.03
CA SER A 223 -0.80 -8.18 5.93
C SER A 223 -2.20 -7.78 6.37
N THR A 224 -2.77 -6.79 5.69
CA THR A 224 -4.14 -6.32 5.94
C THR A 224 -5.22 -7.23 5.34
N TRP A 225 -4.82 -8.35 4.74
CA TRP A 225 -5.74 -9.23 4.01
C TRP A 225 -6.84 -9.83 4.89
N ALA A 226 -6.54 -10.16 6.15
CA ALA A 226 -7.54 -10.69 7.08
C ALA A 226 -8.72 -9.73 7.25
N ALA A 227 -8.46 -8.43 7.30
CA ALA A 227 -9.46 -7.40 7.50
C ALA A 227 -10.23 -7.04 6.21
N LEU A 228 -9.57 -7.04 5.06
CA LEU A 228 -10.10 -6.44 3.84
C LEU A 228 -10.25 -7.40 2.64
N THR A 229 -9.44 -8.44 2.59
CA THR A 229 -9.43 -9.41 1.48
C THR A 229 -9.25 -10.83 2.00
N PRO A 230 -10.16 -11.32 2.85
CA PRO A 230 -10.05 -12.65 3.45
C PRO A 230 -9.89 -13.72 2.37
N GLY A 231 -8.97 -14.66 2.61
CA GLY A 231 -8.61 -15.67 1.62
C GLY A 231 -7.91 -15.13 0.37
N GLY A 232 -7.42 -13.88 0.40
CA GLY A 232 -6.73 -13.24 -0.72
C GLY A 232 -7.64 -12.92 -1.91
N GLN A 233 -8.94 -12.74 -1.66
CA GLN A 233 -9.92 -12.38 -2.67
C GLN A 233 -10.41 -10.95 -2.48
N PHE A 234 -10.62 -10.24 -3.59
CA PHE A 234 -11.21 -8.90 -3.55
C PHE A 234 -12.63 -8.95 -2.96
N VAL A 235 -12.89 -8.08 -1.98
CA VAL A 235 -14.20 -7.92 -1.35
C VAL A 235 -14.65 -6.47 -1.49
N GLN A 236 -15.83 -6.26 -2.11
CA GLN A 236 -16.39 -4.92 -2.34
C GLN A 236 -17.03 -4.34 -1.09
N SER A 237 -17.80 -5.14 -0.35
CA SER A 237 -18.56 -4.71 0.83
C SER A 237 -18.63 -5.81 1.87
N ALA A 238 -18.82 -5.44 3.15
CA ALA A 238 -18.88 -6.39 4.26
C ALA A 238 -19.99 -6.03 5.25
N PRO A 239 -20.44 -6.99 6.10
CA PRO A 239 -21.21 -6.68 7.29
C PRO A 239 -20.44 -5.69 8.19
N CYS A 240 -21.15 -4.81 8.87
CA CYS A 240 -20.54 -3.81 9.74
C CYS A 240 -21.39 -3.52 10.99
N GLU A 241 -20.75 -2.96 12.00
CA GLU A 241 -21.37 -2.43 13.20
C GLU A 241 -21.84 -0.99 12.95
N ALA A 242 -22.94 -0.58 13.58
CA ALA A 242 -23.50 0.78 13.42
C ALA A 242 -22.53 1.90 13.85
N THR A 243 -21.52 1.58 14.62
CA THR A 243 -20.45 2.48 15.08
C THR A 243 -19.30 2.61 14.09
N GLU A 244 -19.21 1.73 13.10
CA GLU A 244 -18.17 1.82 12.07
C GLU A 244 -18.54 2.86 11.00
N PRO A 245 -17.57 3.63 10.47
CA PRO A 245 -17.85 4.64 9.45
C PRO A 245 -18.35 4.00 8.15
N GLY A 246 -19.32 4.66 7.51
CA GLY A 246 -19.91 4.17 6.26
C GLY A 246 -20.81 2.94 6.42
N CYS A 247 -21.15 2.53 7.64
CA CYS A 247 -22.09 1.44 7.90
C CYS A 247 -23.52 1.92 7.76
N VAL A 248 -24.27 1.32 6.82
CA VAL A 248 -25.70 1.59 6.60
C VAL A 248 -26.44 0.26 6.65
N ASP A 249 -27.43 0.16 7.52
CA ASP A 249 -28.27 -1.04 7.68
C ASP A 249 -27.46 -2.34 7.89
N GLY A 250 -26.35 -2.25 8.63
CA GLY A 250 -25.48 -3.39 8.97
C GLY A 250 -24.55 -3.84 7.84
N ARG A 251 -24.39 -3.03 6.80
CA ARG A 251 -23.47 -3.29 5.68
C ARG A 251 -22.78 -2.01 5.22
N GLY A 252 -21.49 -2.11 4.89
CA GLY A 252 -20.70 -0.99 4.38
C GLY A 252 -19.79 -1.40 3.23
N GLU A 253 -19.43 -0.42 2.40
CA GLU A 253 -18.48 -0.60 1.31
C GLU A 253 -17.05 -0.55 1.86
N LEU A 254 -16.24 -1.56 1.48
CA LEU A 254 -14.80 -1.58 1.77
C LEU A 254 -14.01 -0.86 0.69
N ARG A 255 -14.53 -0.83 -0.53
CA ARG A 255 -13.86 -0.34 -1.73
C ARG A 255 -14.72 0.62 -2.50
N GLU A 256 -14.09 1.64 -3.08
CA GLU A 256 -14.75 2.53 -4.02
C GLU A 256 -15.39 1.77 -5.19
N PRO A 257 -16.45 2.34 -5.81
CA PRO A 257 -17.06 1.73 -6.98
C PRO A 257 -16.07 1.55 -8.15
N PRO A 258 -16.32 0.61 -9.07
CA PRO A 258 -15.50 0.46 -10.26
C PRO A 258 -15.38 1.78 -11.06
N PRO A 259 -14.24 2.07 -11.69
CA PRO A 259 -13.04 1.23 -11.84
C PRO A 259 -12.02 1.35 -10.70
N ASN A 260 -12.29 2.12 -9.66
CA ASN A 260 -11.35 2.47 -8.61
C ASN A 260 -10.89 1.26 -7.79
N VAL A 261 -9.70 1.36 -7.24
CA VAL A 261 -9.07 0.36 -6.37
C VAL A 261 -9.00 0.81 -4.92
N HIS A 262 -9.37 2.05 -4.67
CA HIS A 262 -9.28 2.73 -3.39
C HIS A 262 -10.28 2.20 -2.37
N LEU A 263 -10.15 2.70 -1.14
CA LEU A 263 -10.99 2.31 -0.01
C LEU A 263 -12.17 3.28 0.15
N GLU A 264 -13.28 2.76 0.60
CA GLU A 264 -14.36 3.54 1.20
C GLU A 264 -14.13 3.68 2.71
N ALA A 265 -14.92 4.51 3.36
CA ALA A 265 -14.76 4.84 4.78
C ALA A 265 -14.62 3.62 5.68
N LEU A 266 -15.48 2.59 5.51
CA LEU A 266 -15.38 1.34 6.26
C LEU A 266 -14.08 0.60 5.99
N GLY A 267 -13.64 0.57 4.72
CA GLY A 267 -12.39 -0.09 4.35
C GLY A 267 -11.17 0.60 4.96
N ALA A 268 -11.10 1.93 4.85
CA ALA A 268 -10.00 2.73 5.41
C ALA A 268 -9.95 2.62 6.95
N TRP A 269 -11.10 2.64 7.60
CA TRP A 269 -11.22 2.41 9.04
C TRP A 269 -10.67 1.04 9.46
N ARG A 270 -11.14 -0.05 8.84
CA ARG A 270 -10.71 -1.41 9.16
C ARG A 270 -9.23 -1.64 8.87
N TYR A 271 -8.71 -0.98 7.85
CA TYR A 271 -7.30 -1.00 7.55
C TYR A 271 -6.48 -0.34 8.66
N ALA A 272 -6.86 0.87 9.09
CA ALA A 272 -6.21 1.58 10.19
C ALA A 272 -6.28 0.77 11.48
N ALA A 273 -7.46 0.24 11.83
CA ALA A 273 -7.65 -0.60 13.01
C ALA A 273 -6.74 -1.83 12.99
N ALA A 274 -6.64 -2.51 11.84
CA ALA A 274 -5.78 -3.69 11.70
C ALA A 274 -4.28 -3.35 11.87
N ILE A 275 -3.82 -2.19 11.39
CA ILE A 275 -2.45 -1.71 11.66
C ILE A 275 -2.27 -1.49 13.16
N VAL A 276 -3.21 -0.83 13.83
CA VAL A 276 -3.11 -0.57 15.28
C VAL A 276 -3.11 -1.87 16.07
N ASP A 277 -3.94 -2.83 15.71
CA ASP A 277 -3.95 -4.16 16.33
C ASP A 277 -2.57 -4.85 16.22
N GLU A 278 -1.90 -4.72 15.07
CA GLU A 278 -0.54 -5.22 14.89
C GLU A 278 0.48 -4.46 15.76
N LEU A 279 0.36 -3.13 15.87
CA LEU A 279 1.24 -2.35 16.76
C LEU A 279 1.08 -2.75 18.23
N VAL A 280 -0.15 -3.01 18.65
CA VAL A 280 -0.45 -3.52 20.01
C VAL A 280 0.10 -4.93 20.19
N ALA A 281 -0.12 -5.83 19.22
CA ALA A 281 0.40 -7.20 19.26
C ALA A 281 1.94 -7.25 19.28
N ALA A 282 2.58 -6.28 18.66
CA ALA A 282 4.04 -6.10 18.70
C ALA A 282 4.55 -5.50 20.02
N GLY A 283 3.65 -5.02 20.89
CA GLY A 283 4.02 -4.31 22.11
C GLY A 283 4.63 -2.93 21.88
N TRP A 284 4.36 -2.34 20.71
CA TRP A 284 4.86 -1.00 20.36
C TRP A 284 3.90 0.11 20.76
N VAL A 285 2.65 -0.23 21.01
CA VAL A 285 1.60 0.67 21.47
C VAL A 285 0.81 -0.04 22.57
N ASP A 286 0.43 0.71 23.61
CA ASP A 286 -0.38 0.21 24.71
C ASP A 286 -1.85 0.11 24.27
N ALA A 287 -2.46 -1.06 24.49
CA ALA A 287 -3.84 -1.33 24.14
C ALA A 287 -4.84 -0.38 24.86
N GLU A 288 -4.54 0.02 26.11
CA GLU A 288 -5.41 0.94 26.88
C GLU A 288 -5.43 2.35 26.27
N LEU A 289 -4.32 2.77 25.63
CA LEU A 289 -4.21 4.10 25.03
C LEU A 289 -4.89 4.23 23.66
N VAL A 290 -5.14 3.10 22.99
CA VAL A 290 -5.82 3.03 21.69
C VAL A 290 -7.27 2.60 21.78
N ASP A 291 -7.78 2.36 23.00
CA ASP A 291 -9.20 2.12 23.21
C ASP A 291 -10.01 3.36 22.79
N ILE A 292 -10.91 3.16 21.85
CA ILE A 292 -11.76 4.20 21.23
C ILE A 292 -13.24 4.09 21.63
N THR A 293 -13.60 3.20 22.54
CA THR A 293 -15.00 2.93 22.93
C THR A 293 -15.70 4.15 23.50
N ASP A 294 -14.97 5.08 24.09
CA ASP A 294 -15.44 6.35 24.65
C ASP A 294 -15.36 7.55 23.68
N ARG A 295 -14.97 7.33 22.41
CA ARG A 295 -14.63 8.37 21.46
C ARG A 295 -15.64 8.44 20.30
N VAL A 296 -15.98 9.65 19.89
CA VAL A 296 -16.78 9.91 18.68
C VAL A 296 -15.82 10.11 17.52
N MET A 297 -16.00 9.33 16.45
CA MET A 297 -15.25 9.53 15.22
C MET A 297 -15.53 10.90 14.60
N PRO A 298 -14.52 11.55 14.01
CA PRO A 298 -14.67 12.83 13.35
C PRO A 298 -15.55 12.76 12.10
#